data_b980a8b72858baf3c382f6b21b252010
#
_entry.id   b980a8b72858baf3c382f6b21b252010
#
_cell.length_a   1.000
_cell.length_b   1.000
_cell.length_c   1.000
_cell.angle_alpha   90.00
_cell.angle_beta   90.00
_cell.angle_gamma   90.00
#
_symmetry.space_group_name_H-M   'P 1'
#
loop_
_entity.id
_entity.type
_entity.pdbx_description
1 polymer ?
#
loop_
_entity_poly.entity_id
_entity_poly.type
_entity_poly.pdbx_seq_one_letter_code
_entity_poly.pdbx_strand_id
1 'polypeptide(L)'
;MTKAKSIDEYIQTAPEESQKIMEELRELIETLVPEAEEGISWNVPVYKHNGLLAGFDVAKKHVSFGIDSLKEEDREVLKEKGYKTGKSTIQIKFDQKVPMIEIKQLLKEQLKINEK
;
A
#
# COMPACT_ATOMS: atom_id res chain seq x y z
N MET A 1 -12.72 -21.20 1.88
CA MET A 1 -12.17 -20.00 1.28
C MET A 1 -10.71 -20.20 0.93
N THR A 2 -10.40 -20.04 -0.35
CA THR A 2 -9.03 -20.26 -0.82
C THR A 2 -8.19 -19.01 -0.50
N LYS A 3 -7.08 -19.21 0.17
CA LYS A 3 -6.15 -18.12 0.44
C LYS A 3 -5.37 -17.79 -0.82
N ALA A 4 -5.18 -16.52 -1.09
CA ALA A 4 -4.37 -16.09 -2.22
C ALA A 4 -2.92 -16.56 -2.03
N LYS A 5 -2.33 -17.07 -3.07
CA LYS A 5 -0.95 -17.58 -3.04
C LYS A 5 0.04 -16.57 -3.60
N SER A 6 -0.45 -15.54 -4.28
CA SER A 6 0.37 -14.50 -4.87
C SER A 6 -0.40 -13.19 -4.86
N ILE A 7 0.32 -12.10 -5.11
CA ILE A 7 -0.31 -10.78 -5.20
C ILE A 7 -1.22 -10.71 -6.41
N ASP A 8 -0.83 -11.33 -7.53
CA ASP A 8 -1.68 -11.42 -8.71
C ASP A 8 -3.03 -12.06 -8.38
N GLU A 9 -2.99 -13.18 -7.70
CA GLU A 9 -4.22 -13.90 -7.33
C GLU A 9 -5.06 -13.08 -6.36
N TYR A 10 -4.41 -12.42 -5.40
CA TYR A 10 -5.10 -11.56 -4.44
C TYR A 10 -5.87 -10.46 -5.15
N ILE A 11 -5.23 -9.76 -6.09
CA ILE A 11 -5.87 -8.70 -6.85
C ILE A 11 -7.00 -9.23 -7.71
N GLN A 12 -6.78 -10.34 -8.41
CA GLN A 12 -7.78 -10.92 -9.31
C GLN A 12 -9.04 -11.38 -8.59
N THR A 13 -8.92 -11.80 -7.34
CA THR A 13 -10.07 -12.28 -6.56
C THR A 13 -10.73 -11.19 -5.74
N ALA A 14 -10.19 -9.97 -5.76
CA ALA A 14 -10.75 -8.83 -5.03
C ALA A 14 -11.89 -8.17 -5.84
N PRO A 15 -12.70 -7.32 -5.19
CA PRO A 15 -13.72 -6.56 -5.92
C PRO A 15 -13.09 -5.76 -7.06
N GLU A 16 -13.77 -5.74 -8.20
CA GLU A 16 -13.27 -5.10 -9.42
C GLU A 16 -12.82 -3.65 -9.19
N GLU A 17 -13.61 -2.90 -8.41
CA GLU A 17 -13.32 -1.50 -8.13
C GLU A 17 -12.00 -1.30 -7.36
N SER A 18 -11.61 -2.29 -6.57
CA SER A 18 -10.37 -2.24 -5.80
C SER A 18 -9.15 -2.65 -6.61
N GLN A 19 -9.36 -3.43 -7.67
CA GLN A 19 -8.25 -3.97 -8.45
C GLN A 19 -7.37 -2.88 -9.06
N LYS A 20 -8.00 -1.85 -9.61
CA LYS A 20 -7.27 -0.73 -10.21
C LYS A 20 -6.38 -0.03 -9.19
N ILE A 21 -6.92 0.22 -8.00
CA ILE A 21 -6.16 0.88 -6.93
C ILE A 21 -4.96 0.01 -6.52
N MET A 22 -5.19 -1.28 -6.33
CA MET A 22 -4.13 -2.19 -5.93
C MET A 22 -3.06 -2.32 -7.01
N GLU A 23 -3.45 -2.35 -8.27
CA GLU A 23 -2.50 -2.41 -9.38
C GLU A 23 -1.64 -1.14 -9.45
N GLU A 24 -2.24 0.02 -9.21
CA GLU A 24 -1.50 1.28 -9.18
C GLU A 24 -0.49 1.30 -8.02
N LEU A 25 -0.89 0.82 -6.85
CA LEU A 25 0.01 0.71 -5.70
C LEU A 25 1.16 -0.25 -5.99
N ARG A 26 0.84 -1.40 -6.57
CA ARG A 26 1.84 -2.40 -6.93
C ARG A 26 2.84 -1.84 -7.93
N GLU A 27 2.34 -1.19 -8.97
CA GLU A 27 3.20 -0.58 -9.99
C GLU A 27 4.11 0.49 -9.40
N LEU A 28 3.57 1.31 -8.51
CA LEU A 28 4.34 2.36 -7.85
C LEU A 28 5.48 1.76 -7.03
N ILE A 29 5.20 0.73 -6.26
CA ILE A 29 6.21 0.06 -5.44
C ILE A 29 7.27 -0.59 -6.34
N GLU A 30 6.86 -1.29 -7.37
CA GLU A 30 7.78 -1.97 -8.29
C GLU A 30 8.67 -0.98 -9.03
N THR A 31 8.11 0.16 -9.41
CA THR A 31 8.87 1.19 -10.13
C THR A 31 9.92 1.84 -9.23
N LEU A 32 9.56 2.13 -7.99
CA LEU A 32 10.48 2.76 -7.04
C LEU A 32 11.48 1.80 -6.43
N VAL A 33 11.06 0.57 -6.19
CA VAL A 33 11.91 -0.43 -5.55
C VAL A 33 11.85 -1.74 -6.34
N PRO A 34 12.52 -1.80 -7.50
CA PRO A 34 12.47 -3.02 -8.33
C PRO A 34 12.98 -4.26 -7.62
N GLU A 35 13.81 -4.09 -6.60
CA GLU A 35 14.39 -5.20 -5.84
C GLU A 35 13.49 -5.68 -4.70
N ALA A 36 12.36 -5.02 -4.47
CA ALA A 36 11.47 -5.41 -3.38
C ALA A 36 10.93 -6.82 -3.60
N GLU A 37 10.93 -7.61 -2.54
CA GLU A 37 10.35 -8.95 -2.58
C GLU A 37 8.85 -8.86 -2.36
N GLU A 38 8.08 -9.42 -3.29
CA GLU A 38 6.64 -9.50 -3.18
C GLU A 38 6.24 -10.81 -2.50
N GLY A 39 5.23 -10.75 -1.66
CA GLY A 39 4.72 -11.96 -1.03
C GLY A 39 3.38 -11.72 -0.38
N ILE A 40 2.82 -12.79 0.15
CA ILE A 40 1.57 -12.74 0.92
C ILE A 40 1.93 -13.08 2.36
N SER A 41 1.58 -12.18 3.27
CA SER A 41 1.78 -12.38 4.70
C SER A 41 0.49 -11.99 5.41
N TRP A 42 0.04 -12.84 6.33
CA TRP A 42 -1.24 -12.60 7.02
C TRP A 42 -2.40 -12.44 6.01
N ASN A 43 -2.33 -13.19 4.90
CA ASN A 43 -3.33 -13.20 3.82
C ASN A 43 -3.46 -11.88 3.06
N VAL A 44 -2.45 -11.02 3.11
CA VAL A 44 -2.45 -9.75 2.38
C VAL A 44 -1.11 -9.52 1.68
N PRO A 45 -1.10 -8.74 0.59
CA PRO A 45 0.14 -8.41 -0.12
C PRO A 45 1.09 -7.61 0.74
N VAL A 46 2.35 -8.04 0.76
CA VAL A 46 3.41 -7.39 1.53
C VAL A 46 4.66 -7.29 0.66
N TYR A 47 5.35 -6.19 0.77
CA TYR A 47 6.61 -5.95 0.07
C TYR A 47 7.72 -5.75 1.09
N LYS A 48 8.88 -6.40 0.85
CA LYS A 48 10.03 -6.34 1.74
C LYS A 48 11.29 -5.94 0.98
N HIS A 49 12.09 -5.12 1.61
CA HIS A 49 13.42 -4.74 1.12
C HIS A 49 14.23 -4.28 2.33
N ASN A 50 15.16 -5.12 2.78
CA ASN A 50 15.90 -4.91 4.03
C ASN A 50 14.95 -4.75 5.22
N GLY A 51 13.88 -5.52 5.21
CA GLY A 51 12.81 -5.46 6.21
C GLY A 51 11.50 -5.09 5.54
N LEU A 52 10.47 -4.89 6.34
CA LEU A 52 9.15 -4.55 5.83
C LEU A 52 9.17 -3.18 5.14
N LEU A 53 8.73 -3.14 3.90
CA LEU A 53 8.63 -1.90 3.13
C LEU A 53 7.22 -1.34 3.20
N ALA A 54 6.25 -2.09 2.72
CA ALA A 54 4.86 -1.65 2.66
C ALA A 54 3.95 -2.83 2.39
N GLY A 55 2.66 -2.62 2.54
CA GLY A 55 1.65 -3.61 2.18
C GLY A 55 0.33 -2.95 1.91
N PHE A 56 -0.62 -3.70 1.36
CA PHE A 56 -1.97 -3.19 1.16
C PHE A 56 -2.97 -4.32 1.31
N ASP A 57 -4.20 -3.95 1.62
CA ASP A 57 -5.25 -4.92 1.79
C ASP A 57 -6.58 -4.30 1.38
N VAL A 58 -7.52 -5.13 0.94
CA VAL A 58 -8.81 -4.67 0.47
C VAL A 58 -9.87 -4.87 1.56
N ALA A 59 -10.69 -3.83 1.78
CA ALA A 59 -11.85 -3.88 2.65
C ALA A 59 -13.11 -3.72 1.79
N LYS A 60 -14.26 -3.61 2.42
CA LYS A 60 -15.55 -3.54 1.69
C LYS A 60 -15.66 -2.36 0.74
N LYS A 61 -15.12 -1.20 1.13
CA LYS A 61 -15.30 0.03 0.35
C LYS A 61 -14.00 0.79 0.11
N HIS A 62 -12.88 0.23 0.54
CA HIS A 62 -11.59 0.91 0.40
C HIS A 62 -10.44 -0.09 0.34
N VAL A 63 -9.29 0.41 -0.07
CA VAL A 63 -8.02 -0.31 0.00
C VAL A 63 -7.19 0.38 1.08
N SER A 64 -6.64 -0.40 2.00
CA SER A 64 -5.74 0.14 3.04
C SER A 64 -4.30 -0.06 2.59
N PHE A 65 -3.54 1.03 2.59
CA PHE A 65 -2.10 0.97 2.30
C PHE A 65 -1.35 1.17 3.62
N GLY A 66 -0.51 0.22 3.98
CA GLY A 66 0.25 0.27 5.24
C GLY A 66 1.72 0.55 5.00
N ILE A 67 2.26 1.48 5.78
CA ILE A 67 3.69 1.82 5.72
C ILE A 67 4.10 2.48 7.04
N ASP A 68 5.19 2.00 7.62
CA ASP A 68 5.63 2.48 8.94
C ASP A 68 6.22 3.88 8.93
N SER A 69 6.66 4.38 7.78
CA SER A 69 7.21 5.74 7.68
C SER A 69 6.15 6.84 7.77
N LEU A 70 4.87 6.46 7.81
CA LEU A 70 3.76 7.42 7.90
C LEU A 70 3.82 8.17 9.23
N LYS A 71 4.00 9.48 9.16
CA LYS A 71 4.10 10.35 10.34
C LYS A 71 2.84 11.17 10.51
N GLU A 72 2.71 11.83 11.67
CA GLU A 72 1.56 12.67 11.95
C GLU A 72 1.37 13.77 10.90
N GLU A 73 2.47 14.39 10.48
CA GLU A 73 2.43 15.43 9.43
C GLU A 73 1.84 14.91 8.14
N ASP A 74 2.23 13.71 7.75
CA ASP A 74 1.73 13.06 6.55
C ASP A 74 0.24 12.76 6.65
N ARG A 75 -0.18 12.31 7.83
CA ARG A 75 -1.59 12.01 8.08
C ARG A 75 -2.44 13.26 7.97
N GLU A 76 -1.95 14.40 8.47
CA GLU A 76 -2.68 15.66 8.38
C GLU A 76 -2.87 16.11 6.93
N VAL A 77 -1.82 16.02 6.13
CA VAL A 77 -1.89 16.35 4.70
C VAL A 77 -2.91 15.47 3.99
N LEU A 78 -2.88 14.17 4.27
CA LEU A 78 -3.80 13.22 3.66
C LEU A 78 -5.25 13.47 4.07
N LYS A 79 -5.47 13.82 5.33
CA LYS A 79 -6.80 14.16 5.83
C LYS A 79 -7.36 15.39 5.13
N GLU A 80 -6.53 16.39 4.91
CA GLU A 80 -6.94 17.60 4.18
C GLU A 80 -7.37 17.28 2.75
N LYS A 81 -6.77 16.23 2.17
CA LYS A 81 -7.11 15.78 0.82
C LYS A 81 -8.29 14.81 0.79
N GLY A 82 -8.86 14.50 1.94
CA GLY A 82 -10.05 13.66 2.03
C GLY A 82 -9.79 12.18 2.29
N TYR A 83 -8.57 11.79 2.61
CA TYR A 83 -8.24 10.40 2.91
C TYR A 83 -8.31 10.14 4.40
N LYS A 84 -8.83 8.98 4.76
CA LYS A 84 -8.80 8.53 6.14
C LYS A 84 -7.47 7.86 6.43
N THR A 85 -6.95 8.06 7.62
CA THR A 85 -5.67 7.48 8.01
C THR A 85 -5.76 6.80 9.36
N GLY A 86 -4.98 5.73 9.53
CA GLY A 86 -4.74 5.12 10.83
C GLY A 86 -3.33 5.46 11.27
N LYS A 87 -2.82 4.75 12.27
CA LYS A 87 -1.48 4.99 12.79
C LYS A 87 -0.40 4.85 11.71
N SER A 88 -0.50 3.81 10.91
CA SER A 88 0.44 3.57 9.81
C SER A 88 -0.28 3.12 8.55
N THR A 89 -1.53 3.54 8.37
CA THR A 89 -2.33 3.15 7.22
C THR A 89 -3.02 4.33 6.58
N ILE A 90 -3.20 4.25 5.26
CA ILE A 90 -3.96 5.21 4.46
C ILE A 90 -5.12 4.45 3.84
N GLN A 91 -6.34 4.92 4.02
CA GLN A 91 -7.52 4.31 3.41
C GLN A 91 -7.84 5.04 2.12
N ILE A 92 -7.86 4.29 1.02
CA ILE A 92 -8.18 4.83 -0.31
C ILE A 92 -9.53 4.24 -0.72
N LYS A 93 -10.56 5.06 -0.74
CA LYS A 93 -11.89 4.60 -1.15
C LYS A 93 -11.88 4.25 -2.63
N PHE A 94 -12.79 3.36 -3.04
CA PHE A 94 -12.85 2.91 -4.44
C PHE A 94 -13.07 4.06 -5.44
N ASP A 95 -13.70 5.14 -4.99
CA ASP A 95 -13.94 6.32 -5.83
C ASP A 95 -12.88 7.40 -5.68
N GLN A 96 -11.82 7.15 -4.92
CA GLN A 96 -10.72 8.09 -4.75
C GLN A 96 -9.52 7.68 -5.59
N LYS A 97 -8.72 8.67 -5.95
CA LYS A 97 -7.45 8.41 -6.65
C LYS A 97 -6.39 8.04 -5.64
N VAL A 98 -5.45 7.20 -6.06
CA VAL A 98 -4.30 6.87 -5.23
C VAL A 98 -3.46 8.14 -5.01
N PRO A 99 -3.14 8.50 -3.75
CA PRO A 99 -2.31 9.68 -3.48
C PRO A 99 -0.85 9.37 -3.78
N MET A 100 -0.52 9.32 -5.07
CA MET A 100 0.77 8.82 -5.57
C MET A 100 1.98 9.61 -5.07
N ILE A 101 1.87 10.94 -5.02
CA ILE A 101 2.98 11.78 -4.58
C ILE A 101 3.34 11.48 -3.12
N GLU A 102 2.33 11.43 -2.27
CA GLU A 102 2.49 11.17 -0.85
C GLU A 102 3.05 9.77 -0.59
N ILE A 103 2.48 8.78 -1.26
CA ILE A 103 2.92 7.38 -1.11
C ILE A 103 4.35 7.21 -1.62
N LYS A 104 4.69 7.84 -2.73
CA LYS A 104 6.02 7.80 -3.29
C LYS A 104 7.06 8.33 -2.29
N GLN A 105 6.75 9.43 -1.65
CA GLN A 105 7.61 10.04 -0.65
C GLN A 105 7.77 9.14 0.58
N LEU A 106 6.67 8.54 1.03
CA LEU A 106 6.69 7.60 2.15
C LEU A 106 7.55 6.37 1.85
N LEU A 107 7.47 5.85 0.62
CA LEU A 107 8.29 4.73 0.19
C LEU A 107 9.77 5.09 0.21
N LYS A 108 10.12 6.28 -0.25
CA LYS A 108 11.51 6.75 -0.24
C LYS A 108 12.04 6.87 1.18
N GLU A 109 11.23 7.40 2.10
CA GLU A 109 11.62 7.49 3.50
C GLU A 109 11.78 6.12 4.13
N GLN A 110 10.87 5.21 3.82
CA GLN A 110 10.94 3.85 4.36
C GLN A 110 12.19 3.13 3.90
N LEU A 111 12.61 3.35 2.66
CA LEU A 111 13.85 2.79 2.13
C LEU A 111 15.05 3.27 2.94
N LYS A 112 15.10 4.55 3.27
CA LYS A 112 16.19 5.11 4.07
C LYS A 112 16.23 4.51 5.47
N ILE A 113 15.07 4.32 6.07
CA ILE A 113 14.95 3.69 7.38
C ILE A 113 15.48 2.26 7.33
N ASN A 114 15.11 1.51 6.30
CA ASN A 114 15.48 0.11 6.16
C ASN A 114 16.96 -0.10 5.80
N GLU A 115 17.61 0.91 5.26
CA GLU A 115 19.02 0.86 4.92
C GLU A 115 19.96 1.05 6.12
N LYS A 116 19.45 1.49 7.23
CA LYS A 116 20.27 1.74 8.43
C LYS A 116 20.60 0.48 9.21
#